data_cee50cb7d7695587a5e9fe3047a9f9cc
#
_entry.id   cee50cb7d7695587a5e9fe3047a9f9cc
#
_cell.length_a   1.000
_cell.length_b   1.000
_cell.length_c   1.000
_cell.angle_alpha   90.00
_cell.angle_beta   90.00
_cell.angle_gamma   90.00
#
_symmetry.space_group_name_H-M   'P 1'
#
loop_
_entity.id
_entity.type
_entity.pdbx_description
1 polymer ?
#
loop_
_entity_poly.entity_id
_entity_poly.type
_entity_poly.pdbx_seq_one_letter_code
_entity_poly.pdbx_strand_id
1 'polypeptide(L)'
;SLTSLVNANQAAGFSFVRFKGNETAGDTLGHGLGGTPEFAIYKQLDGTREWTCPLFFDASGTYTVLNDTAAKTTDTARWSAVDSTTVTMNVSPYTNGNGSPYLAYFFRSISGYSKIGSYTGTGSDGNAVSTGFEPAFLMVKRMDSTGGWLVFDNTRNTSNPRNNRLEWNNNGAEQTGSATKFVDFNASDFEANGSDSELNASGG
;
A
#
# COMPACT_ATOMS: atom_id res chain seq x y z
N SER A 1 -10.88 -22.49 6.53
CA SER A 1 -10.70 -21.35 5.63
C SER A 1 -11.95 -20.49 5.58
N LEU A 2 -11.79 -19.20 5.41
CA LEU A 2 -12.88 -18.25 5.27
C LEU A 2 -13.58 -18.42 3.91
N THR A 3 -14.91 -18.46 3.92
CA THR A 3 -15.70 -18.43 2.68
C THR A 3 -15.62 -17.03 2.08
N SER A 4 -15.20 -16.93 0.83
CA SER A 4 -14.97 -15.66 0.14
C SER A 4 -15.49 -15.67 -1.29
N LEU A 5 -15.83 -14.49 -1.79
CA LEU A 5 -16.06 -14.20 -3.21
C LEU A 5 -14.82 -13.47 -3.74
N VAL A 6 -14.18 -14.03 -4.73
CA VAL A 6 -12.93 -13.52 -5.31
C VAL A 6 -13.17 -13.11 -6.75
N ASN A 7 -12.73 -11.91 -7.10
CA ASN A 7 -12.59 -11.44 -8.48
C ASN A 7 -11.14 -11.01 -8.70
N ALA A 8 -10.40 -11.74 -9.50
CA ALA A 8 -8.97 -11.55 -9.69
C ALA A 8 -8.60 -11.35 -11.15
N ASN A 9 -7.74 -10.35 -11.40
CA ASN A 9 -6.99 -10.19 -12.63
C ASN A 9 -5.51 -10.51 -12.34
N GLN A 10 -5.14 -11.79 -12.53
CA GLN A 10 -3.79 -12.27 -12.23
C GLN A 10 -2.72 -11.59 -13.11
N ALA A 11 -3.07 -11.25 -14.36
CA ALA A 11 -2.16 -10.58 -15.28
C ALA A 11 -1.85 -9.13 -14.85
N ALA A 12 -2.82 -8.45 -14.22
CA ALA A 12 -2.63 -7.12 -13.64
C ALA A 12 -2.13 -7.15 -12.18
N GLY A 13 -2.01 -8.34 -11.57
CA GLY A 13 -1.57 -8.48 -10.19
C GLY A 13 -2.53 -7.89 -9.16
N PHE A 14 -3.83 -7.94 -9.45
CA PHE A 14 -4.85 -7.30 -8.63
C PHE A 14 -6.06 -8.22 -8.39
N SER A 15 -6.61 -8.21 -7.15
CA SER A 15 -7.87 -8.90 -6.85
C SER A 15 -8.70 -8.16 -5.80
N PHE A 16 -10.03 -8.39 -5.89
CA PHE A 16 -11.01 -8.06 -4.86
C PHE A 16 -11.45 -9.32 -4.16
N VAL A 17 -11.54 -9.27 -2.85
CA VAL A 17 -12.04 -10.40 -2.05
C VAL A 17 -13.07 -9.89 -1.05
N ARG A 18 -14.31 -10.31 -1.21
CA ARG A 18 -15.36 -10.09 -0.20
C ARG A 18 -15.50 -11.34 0.65
N PHE A 19 -15.47 -11.19 1.97
CA PHE A 19 -15.59 -12.30 2.90
C PHE A 19 -16.30 -11.88 4.18
N LYS A 20 -16.65 -12.87 5.00
CA LYS A 20 -17.19 -12.67 6.34
C LYS A 20 -16.18 -13.21 7.35
N GLY A 21 -15.77 -12.37 8.29
CA GLY A 21 -14.85 -12.76 9.34
C GLY A 21 -15.48 -13.77 10.31
N ASN A 22 -14.67 -14.59 10.93
CA ASN A 22 -15.10 -15.64 11.88
C ASN A 22 -14.34 -15.63 13.21
N GLU A 23 -13.41 -14.67 13.39
CA GLU A 23 -12.60 -14.51 14.60
C GLU A 23 -11.80 -15.78 14.99
N THR A 24 -11.45 -16.60 14.01
CA THR A 24 -10.69 -17.83 14.21
C THR A 24 -9.24 -17.60 13.85
N ALA A 25 -8.33 -17.80 14.82
CA ALA A 25 -6.89 -17.68 14.59
C ALA A 25 -6.38 -18.83 13.69
N GLY A 26 -5.49 -18.50 12.75
CA GLY A 26 -4.92 -19.46 11.81
C GLY A 26 -5.81 -19.78 10.62
N ASP A 27 -7.00 -19.17 10.51
CA ASP A 27 -7.85 -19.37 9.34
C ASP A 27 -7.28 -18.65 8.11
N THR A 28 -7.54 -19.19 6.93
CA THR A 28 -6.96 -18.68 5.69
C THR A 28 -8.00 -18.01 4.81
N LEU A 29 -7.58 -16.90 4.18
CA LEU A 29 -8.34 -16.17 3.17
C LEU A 29 -7.68 -16.31 1.80
N GLY A 30 -8.36 -16.92 0.84
CA GLY A 30 -7.91 -17.01 -0.55
C GLY A 30 -7.97 -15.67 -1.25
N HIS A 31 -6.89 -15.27 -1.93
CA HIS A 31 -6.82 -13.97 -2.64
C HIS A 31 -6.87 -14.09 -4.18
N GLY A 32 -6.66 -15.27 -4.75
CA GLY A 32 -6.84 -15.55 -6.17
C GLY A 32 -5.79 -14.96 -7.13
N LEU A 33 -4.69 -14.37 -6.65
CA LEU A 33 -3.70 -13.68 -7.49
C LEU A 33 -2.80 -14.61 -8.31
N GLY A 34 -2.69 -15.89 -7.95
CA GLY A 34 -1.76 -16.83 -8.59
C GLY A 34 -0.27 -16.50 -8.31
N GLY A 35 0.00 -15.77 -7.24
CA GLY A 35 1.33 -15.39 -6.74
C GLY A 35 1.18 -14.61 -5.45
N THR A 36 2.22 -14.56 -4.63
CA THR A 36 2.19 -13.92 -3.31
C THR A 36 1.90 -12.43 -3.44
N PRO A 37 0.84 -11.89 -2.77
CA PRO A 37 0.63 -10.46 -2.70
C PRO A 37 1.73 -9.78 -1.88
N GLU A 38 2.02 -8.54 -2.19
CA GLU A 38 3.00 -7.71 -1.47
C GLU A 38 2.31 -6.64 -0.63
N PHE A 39 1.09 -6.24 -1.02
CA PHE A 39 0.30 -5.22 -0.37
C PHE A 39 -1.18 -5.58 -0.40
N ALA A 40 -1.91 -5.16 0.62
CA ALA A 40 -3.37 -5.24 0.60
C ALA A 40 -4.01 -4.04 1.32
N ILE A 41 -5.31 -3.84 1.09
CA ILE A 41 -6.15 -2.89 1.80
C ILE A 41 -7.39 -3.64 2.29
N TYR A 42 -7.63 -3.66 3.60
CA TYR A 42 -8.81 -4.27 4.21
C TYR A 42 -9.75 -3.20 4.74
N LYS A 43 -11.04 -3.39 4.51
CA LYS A 43 -12.10 -2.54 5.08
C LYS A 43 -13.26 -3.37 5.60
N GLN A 44 -13.59 -3.20 6.88
CA GLN A 44 -14.86 -3.66 7.45
C GLN A 44 -16.02 -2.84 6.86
N LEU A 45 -17.08 -3.51 6.40
CA LEU A 45 -18.17 -2.85 5.67
C LEU A 45 -19.35 -2.41 6.56
N ASP A 46 -19.47 -2.98 7.74
CA ASP A 46 -20.55 -2.71 8.71
C ASP A 46 -20.10 -1.92 9.93
N GLY A 47 -18.90 -1.38 9.92
CA GLY A 47 -18.32 -0.62 11.03
C GLY A 47 -17.39 0.50 10.62
N THR A 48 -17.01 1.32 11.60
CA THR A 48 -16.16 2.52 11.41
C THR A 48 -14.66 2.23 11.56
N ARG A 49 -14.24 0.95 11.44
CA ARG A 49 -12.83 0.57 11.54
C ARG A 49 -11.99 1.22 10.45
N GLU A 50 -10.72 1.43 10.75
CA GLU A 50 -9.73 1.95 9.83
C GLU A 50 -9.57 1.11 8.56
N TRP A 51 -8.97 1.67 7.53
CA TRP A 51 -8.53 0.97 6.34
C TRP A 51 -7.16 0.38 6.61
N THR A 52 -7.11 -0.88 7.05
CA THR A 52 -5.87 -1.58 7.38
C THR A 52 -5.13 -1.98 6.12
N CYS A 53 -3.85 -1.63 6.04
CA CYS A 53 -2.97 -1.90 4.90
C CYS A 53 -1.81 -2.83 5.31
N PRO A 54 -1.95 -4.16 5.24
CA PRO A 54 -0.86 -5.09 5.42
C PRO A 54 0.28 -4.87 4.42
N LEU A 55 1.52 -4.92 4.92
CA LEU A 55 2.77 -4.82 4.16
C LEU A 55 3.40 -6.21 4.13
N PHE A 56 3.01 -7.03 3.14
CA PHE A 56 3.44 -8.43 3.09
C PHE A 56 4.91 -8.61 2.71
N PHE A 57 5.57 -7.56 2.22
CA PHE A 57 7.01 -7.53 1.97
C PHE A 57 7.85 -7.24 3.22
N ASP A 58 7.21 -6.95 4.35
CA ASP A 58 7.84 -6.68 5.66
C ASP A 58 7.58 -7.86 6.63
N ALA A 59 7.97 -7.72 7.88
CA ALA A 59 7.76 -8.74 8.92
C ALA A 59 6.27 -9.09 9.08
N SER A 60 5.98 -10.33 9.45
CA SER A 60 4.63 -10.81 9.73
C SER A 60 3.88 -9.88 10.69
N GLY A 61 2.64 -9.57 10.36
CA GLY A 61 1.79 -8.65 11.14
C GLY A 61 2.05 -7.17 10.90
N THR A 62 3.05 -6.79 10.07
CA THR A 62 3.33 -5.37 9.78
C THR A 62 2.25 -4.77 8.91
N TYR A 63 1.76 -3.58 9.29
CA TYR A 63 0.74 -2.85 8.56
C TYR A 63 0.87 -1.33 8.75
N THR A 64 0.20 -0.60 7.89
CA THR A 64 -0.11 0.82 8.00
C THR A 64 -1.62 1.03 7.91
N VAL A 65 -2.07 2.27 8.05
CA VAL A 65 -3.50 2.64 7.95
C VAL A 65 -3.66 3.70 6.86
N LEU A 66 -4.53 3.45 5.86
CA LEU A 66 -4.68 4.35 4.72
C LEU A 66 -5.26 5.72 5.11
N ASN A 67 -6.17 5.75 6.05
CA ASN A 67 -6.82 6.98 6.52
C ASN A 67 -6.14 7.57 7.78
N ASP A 68 -4.83 7.32 7.95
CA ASP A 68 -4.03 7.83 9.06
C ASP A 68 -2.63 8.21 8.59
N THR A 69 -1.95 9.03 9.38
CA THR A 69 -0.56 9.45 9.17
C THR A 69 0.45 8.65 9.98
N ALA A 70 0.02 7.78 10.89
CA ALA A 70 0.88 7.00 11.77
C ALA A 70 1.95 6.20 11.00
N ALA A 71 3.10 5.98 11.64
CA ALA A 71 4.13 5.07 11.17
C ALA A 71 3.60 3.62 11.07
N LYS A 72 4.34 2.75 10.37
CA LYS A 72 4.03 1.31 10.37
C LYS A 72 4.09 0.77 11.81
N THR A 73 3.28 -0.23 12.07
CA THR A 73 3.28 -0.97 13.33
C THR A 73 3.09 -2.46 13.06
N THR A 74 3.32 -3.29 14.06
CA THR A 74 3.24 -4.75 13.93
C THR A 74 2.21 -5.29 14.91
N ASP A 75 1.26 -6.06 14.38
CA ASP A 75 0.23 -6.77 15.13
C ASP A 75 -0.10 -8.10 14.43
N THR A 76 0.48 -9.18 14.91
CA THR A 76 0.26 -10.53 14.36
C THR A 76 -1.16 -11.04 14.57
N ALA A 77 -1.99 -10.37 15.37
CA ALA A 77 -3.42 -10.66 15.46
C ALA A 77 -4.16 -10.29 14.17
N ARG A 78 -3.64 -9.39 13.34
CA ARG A 78 -4.26 -8.98 12.06
C ARG A 78 -4.00 -10.00 10.96
N TRP A 79 -2.75 -10.42 10.81
CA TRP A 79 -2.31 -11.45 9.87
C TRP A 79 -0.97 -12.02 10.33
N SER A 80 -0.65 -13.26 9.99
CA SER A 80 0.57 -13.92 10.46
C SER A 80 1.41 -14.57 9.36
N ALA A 81 0.80 -14.94 8.24
CA ALA A 81 1.51 -15.51 7.10
C ALA A 81 0.79 -15.17 5.80
N VAL A 82 1.52 -15.19 4.70
CA VAL A 82 1.02 -15.04 3.34
C VAL A 82 1.80 -15.96 2.41
N ASP A 83 1.10 -16.57 1.46
CA ASP A 83 1.70 -17.38 0.40
C ASP A 83 1.11 -17.03 -0.97
N SER A 84 1.34 -17.85 -2.00
CA SER A 84 0.85 -17.62 -3.35
C SER A 84 -0.66 -17.81 -3.52
N THR A 85 -1.35 -18.30 -2.50
CA THR A 85 -2.78 -18.68 -2.56
C THR A 85 -3.60 -18.06 -1.46
N THR A 86 -3.04 -17.88 -0.26
CA THR A 86 -3.78 -17.46 0.94
C THR A 86 -3.02 -16.48 1.81
N VAL A 87 -3.79 -15.73 2.62
CA VAL A 87 -3.32 -15.01 3.80
C VAL A 87 -3.86 -15.71 5.03
N THR A 88 -2.99 -15.97 6.02
CA THR A 88 -3.39 -16.50 7.33
C THR A 88 -3.86 -15.35 8.22
N MET A 89 -5.13 -15.40 8.56
CA MET A 89 -5.81 -14.41 9.40
C MET A 89 -5.83 -14.87 10.86
N ASN A 90 -5.83 -13.93 11.77
CA ASN A 90 -5.95 -14.22 13.19
C ASN A 90 -7.13 -13.47 13.83
N VAL A 91 -7.17 -13.38 15.16
CA VAL A 91 -8.26 -12.75 15.90
C VAL A 91 -8.07 -11.25 15.93
N SER A 92 -8.72 -10.55 15.00
CA SER A 92 -8.68 -9.09 14.93
C SER A 92 -9.99 -8.51 14.39
N PRO A 93 -10.60 -7.56 15.08
CA PRO A 93 -11.80 -6.89 14.57
C PRO A 93 -11.53 -5.99 13.35
N TYR A 94 -10.28 -5.75 13.00
CA TYR A 94 -9.89 -4.93 11.86
C TYR A 94 -9.84 -5.73 10.55
N THR A 95 -9.59 -7.05 10.65
CA THR A 95 -9.36 -7.91 9.48
C THR A 95 -10.15 -9.22 9.49
N ASN A 96 -10.64 -9.69 10.67
CA ASN A 96 -11.32 -10.97 10.80
C ASN A 96 -12.36 -11.00 11.96
N GLY A 97 -13.02 -9.89 12.27
CA GLY A 97 -14.03 -9.84 13.35
C GLY A 97 -15.22 -10.77 13.08
N ASN A 98 -15.71 -11.41 14.14
CA ASN A 98 -16.77 -12.43 14.03
C ASN A 98 -18.05 -11.89 13.40
N GLY A 99 -18.47 -12.52 12.32
CA GLY A 99 -19.71 -12.20 11.62
C GLY A 99 -19.67 -10.93 10.76
N SER A 100 -18.62 -10.10 10.85
CA SER A 100 -18.51 -8.84 10.10
C SER A 100 -18.13 -9.08 8.64
N PRO A 101 -18.76 -8.36 7.70
CA PRO A 101 -18.37 -8.39 6.29
C PRO A 101 -17.15 -7.49 6.05
N TYR A 102 -16.24 -7.96 5.21
CA TYR A 102 -15.05 -7.25 4.76
C TYR A 102 -14.93 -7.22 3.26
N LEU A 103 -14.25 -6.20 2.77
CA LEU A 103 -13.67 -6.14 1.43
C LEU A 103 -12.15 -6.01 1.58
N ALA A 104 -11.42 -6.84 0.84
CA ALA A 104 -9.97 -6.77 0.73
C ALA A 104 -9.56 -6.56 -0.73
N TYR A 105 -8.59 -5.69 -0.93
CA TYR A 105 -7.91 -5.43 -2.21
C TYR A 105 -6.50 -6.00 -2.08
N PHE A 106 -6.09 -6.88 -2.97
CA PHE A 106 -4.75 -7.45 -2.97
C PHE A 106 -3.98 -7.03 -4.20
N PHE A 107 -2.70 -6.76 -4.00
CA PHE A 107 -1.80 -6.32 -5.06
C PHE A 107 -0.50 -7.10 -5.01
N ARG A 108 0.02 -7.42 -6.20
CA ARG A 108 1.39 -7.93 -6.38
C ARG A 108 2.08 -7.23 -7.55
N SER A 109 3.40 -7.18 -7.51
CA SER A 109 4.21 -6.65 -8.61
C SER A 109 4.08 -7.49 -9.88
N ILE A 110 3.97 -6.81 -11.02
CA ILE A 110 3.98 -7.39 -12.36
C ILE A 110 5.07 -6.69 -13.17
N SER A 111 6.02 -7.46 -13.69
CA SER A 111 7.14 -6.93 -14.46
C SER A 111 6.67 -6.04 -15.62
N GLY A 112 7.22 -4.83 -15.70
CA GLY A 112 6.89 -3.85 -16.73
C GLY A 112 5.54 -3.15 -16.55
N TYR A 113 4.81 -3.40 -15.43
CA TYR A 113 3.46 -2.86 -15.21
C TYR A 113 3.25 -2.27 -13.81
N SER A 114 3.63 -2.98 -12.76
CA SER A 114 3.47 -2.52 -11.38
C SER A 114 4.62 -2.97 -10.49
N LYS A 115 4.96 -2.14 -9.50
CA LYS A 115 6.02 -2.44 -8.53
C LYS A 115 5.58 -2.00 -7.15
N ILE A 116 5.72 -2.89 -6.18
CA ILE A 116 5.47 -2.66 -4.76
C ILE A 116 6.77 -2.94 -4.02
N GLY A 117 7.08 -2.16 -3.01
CA GLY A 117 8.31 -2.32 -2.23
C GLY A 117 8.57 -1.12 -1.34
N SER A 118 9.80 -0.98 -0.90
CA SER A 118 10.27 0.12 -0.06
C SER A 118 11.56 0.71 -0.61
N TYR A 119 11.85 1.94 -0.19
CA TYR A 119 13.13 2.60 -0.43
C TYR A 119 13.53 3.37 0.83
N THR A 120 14.78 3.76 0.91
CA THR A 120 15.31 4.62 1.98
C THR A 120 15.53 6.02 1.42
N GLY A 121 15.03 7.04 2.10
CA GLY A 121 15.23 8.43 1.73
C GLY A 121 16.68 8.87 1.91
N THR A 122 17.14 9.77 1.07
CA THR A 122 18.51 10.32 1.10
C THR A 122 18.57 11.75 1.65
N GLY A 123 17.44 12.45 1.68
CA GLY A 123 17.37 13.88 2.04
C GLY A 123 17.89 14.82 0.95
N SER A 124 18.11 14.33 -0.26
CA SER A 124 18.67 15.07 -1.40
C SER A 124 18.02 14.63 -2.70
N ASP A 125 18.09 15.49 -3.72
CA ASP A 125 17.62 15.17 -5.06
C ASP A 125 18.35 13.97 -5.67
N GLY A 126 17.69 13.30 -6.62
CA GLY A 126 18.27 12.19 -7.37
C GLY A 126 18.24 10.85 -6.65
N ASN A 127 17.36 10.65 -5.65
CA ASN A 127 17.15 9.34 -5.02
C ASN A 127 16.37 8.41 -5.96
N ALA A 128 17.08 7.73 -6.85
CA ALA A 128 16.50 6.85 -7.87
C ALA A 128 16.03 5.52 -7.29
N VAL A 129 14.78 5.17 -7.53
CA VAL A 129 14.13 3.94 -7.08
C VAL A 129 13.66 3.14 -8.31
N SER A 130 14.33 2.03 -8.59
CA SER A 130 14.07 1.23 -9.78
C SER A 130 12.69 0.57 -9.76
N THR A 131 11.93 0.76 -10.82
CA THR A 131 10.64 0.12 -11.09
C THR A 131 10.72 -0.90 -12.22
N GLY A 132 11.67 -0.70 -13.15
CA GLY A 132 11.81 -1.47 -14.39
C GLY A 132 10.87 -1.00 -15.52
N PHE A 133 10.18 0.13 -15.33
CA PHE A 133 9.30 0.80 -16.30
C PHE A 133 9.12 2.27 -15.89
N GLU A 134 8.64 3.11 -16.80
CA GLU A 134 8.25 4.48 -16.48
C GLU A 134 6.92 4.48 -15.70
N PRO A 135 6.88 4.98 -14.44
CA PRO A 135 5.64 5.06 -13.69
C PRO A 135 4.65 6.06 -14.29
N ALA A 136 3.36 5.73 -14.27
CA ALA A 136 2.28 6.66 -14.53
C ALA A 136 1.60 7.15 -13.24
N PHE A 137 1.75 6.38 -12.17
CA PHE A 137 1.17 6.61 -10.86
C PHE A 137 2.16 6.15 -9.78
N LEU A 138 2.30 6.94 -8.74
CA LEU A 138 3.11 6.60 -7.56
C LEU A 138 2.35 6.93 -6.29
N MET A 139 2.29 5.98 -5.37
CA MET A 139 1.79 6.18 -4.01
C MET A 139 2.92 5.89 -3.03
N VAL A 140 3.22 6.84 -2.15
CA VAL A 140 4.29 6.75 -1.15
C VAL A 140 3.74 6.97 0.24
N LYS A 141 4.22 6.17 1.20
CA LYS A 141 3.95 6.33 2.63
C LYS A 141 5.24 6.21 3.43
N ARG A 142 5.56 7.22 4.21
CA ARG A 142 6.63 7.12 5.19
C ARG A 142 6.28 6.09 6.26
N MET A 143 7.18 5.11 6.51
CA MET A 143 6.90 3.97 7.36
C MET A 143 7.54 4.03 8.74
N ASP A 144 8.62 4.79 8.92
CA ASP A 144 9.39 4.89 10.17
C ASP A 144 8.91 6.05 11.08
N SER A 145 8.10 6.96 10.54
CA SER A 145 7.57 8.14 11.25
C SER A 145 6.19 8.51 10.71
N THR A 146 5.60 9.55 11.27
CA THR A 146 4.34 10.12 10.76
C THR A 146 4.54 10.73 9.38
N GLY A 147 3.54 10.58 8.51
CA GLY A 147 3.49 11.15 7.17
C GLY A 147 2.21 10.78 6.44
N GLY A 148 1.80 11.59 5.49
CA GLY A 148 0.63 11.31 4.64
C GLY A 148 0.86 10.17 3.65
N TRP A 149 -0.20 9.77 2.97
CA TRP A 149 -0.15 8.91 1.79
C TRP A 149 -0.09 9.79 0.54
N LEU A 150 1.12 10.04 0.08
CA LEU A 150 1.39 10.95 -1.04
C LEU A 150 1.09 10.26 -2.36
N VAL A 151 0.39 10.94 -3.26
CA VAL A 151 0.04 10.42 -4.58
C VAL A 151 0.47 11.40 -5.66
N PHE A 152 1.27 10.90 -6.60
CA PHE A 152 1.74 11.59 -7.78
C PHE A 152 1.30 10.82 -9.04
N ASP A 153 1.02 11.53 -10.13
CA ASP A 153 0.69 10.90 -11.40
C ASP A 153 1.11 11.78 -12.60
N ASN A 154 1.17 11.16 -13.78
CA ASN A 154 1.53 11.85 -15.02
C ASN A 154 0.36 12.52 -15.74
N THR A 155 -0.85 12.45 -15.20
CA THR A 155 -2.05 13.10 -15.77
C THR A 155 -2.19 14.53 -15.25
N ARG A 156 -2.00 14.74 -13.95
CA ARG A 156 -2.02 16.08 -13.32
C ARG A 156 -0.74 16.87 -13.58
N ASN A 157 0.42 16.18 -13.59
CA ASN A 157 1.70 16.73 -14.04
C ASN A 157 2.21 15.91 -15.24
N THR A 158 2.10 16.45 -16.43
CA THR A 158 2.46 15.76 -17.68
C THR A 158 3.96 15.70 -17.97
N SER A 159 4.77 16.44 -17.22
CA SER A 159 6.24 16.47 -17.32
C SER A 159 6.90 16.56 -15.96
N ASN A 160 8.17 16.14 -15.86
CA ASN A 160 9.01 16.35 -14.69
C ASN A 160 9.37 17.84 -14.51
N PRO A 161 9.53 18.30 -13.27
CA PRO A 161 9.23 17.58 -12.02
C PRO A 161 7.73 17.47 -11.76
N ARG A 162 7.31 16.32 -11.20
CA ARG A 162 5.92 16.10 -10.77
C ARG A 162 5.78 16.59 -9.33
N ASN A 163 5.33 17.80 -9.16
CA ASN A 163 5.24 18.49 -7.87
C ASN A 163 3.81 18.80 -7.41
N ASN A 164 2.81 18.33 -8.16
CA ASN A 164 1.42 18.31 -7.74
C ASN A 164 1.09 16.97 -7.09
N ARG A 165 0.50 16.99 -5.90
CA ARG A 165 0.17 15.79 -5.16
C ARG A 165 -1.18 15.85 -4.49
N LEU A 166 -1.75 14.68 -4.28
CA LEU A 166 -2.85 14.43 -3.34
C LEU A 166 -2.33 13.68 -2.12
N GLU A 167 -3.08 13.75 -1.04
CA GLU A 167 -2.86 12.94 0.16
C GLU A 167 -4.11 12.11 0.42
N TRP A 168 -4.03 10.80 0.23
CA TRP A 168 -5.20 9.91 0.32
C TRP A 168 -5.71 9.67 1.74
N ASN A 169 -4.96 10.06 2.75
CA ASN A 169 -5.36 9.96 4.16
C ASN A 169 -6.27 11.10 4.64
N ASN A 170 -6.50 12.12 3.83
CA ASN A 170 -7.30 13.29 4.20
C ASN A 170 -8.18 13.78 3.04
N ASN A 171 -9.00 14.79 3.30
CA ASN A 171 -9.89 15.43 2.32
C ASN A 171 -9.37 16.80 1.85
N GLY A 172 -8.07 17.06 1.99
CA GLY A 172 -7.43 18.30 1.55
C GLY A 172 -7.47 18.47 0.03
N ALA A 173 -7.38 19.72 -0.41
CA ALA A 173 -7.23 20.03 -1.81
C ALA A 173 -5.86 19.57 -2.34
N GLU A 174 -5.74 19.46 -3.67
CA GLU A 174 -4.46 19.24 -4.34
C GLU A 174 -3.43 20.28 -3.88
N GLN A 175 -2.25 19.81 -3.57
CA GLN A 175 -1.10 20.64 -3.26
C GLN A 175 -0.20 20.73 -4.50
N THR A 176 0.17 21.94 -4.90
CA THR A 176 0.88 22.20 -6.16
C THR A 176 2.18 22.95 -5.95
N GLY A 177 3.15 22.75 -6.86
CA GLY A 177 4.36 23.57 -6.96
C GLY A 177 5.34 23.40 -5.80
N SER A 178 5.38 22.26 -5.12
CA SER A 178 6.35 22.03 -4.05
C SER A 178 7.79 22.02 -4.58
N ALA A 179 8.67 22.76 -3.92
CA ALA A 179 10.10 22.78 -4.22
C ALA A 179 10.92 21.75 -3.41
N THR A 180 10.32 21.11 -2.41
CA THR A 180 10.99 20.17 -1.51
C THR A 180 10.35 18.79 -1.47
N LYS A 181 9.22 18.61 -2.15
CA LYS A 181 8.44 17.36 -2.20
C LYS A 181 7.94 17.16 -3.63
N PHE A 182 8.74 16.49 -4.45
CA PHE A 182 8.42 16.21 -5.85
C PHE A 182 9.12 14.93 -6.31
N VAL A 183 8.66 14.39 -7.42
CA VAL A 183 9.24 13.19 -8.04
C VAL A 183 9.49 13.42 -9.52
N ASP A 184 10.46 12.72 -10.06
CA ASP A 184 10.64 12.57 -11.50
C ASP A 184 10.30 11.14 -11.89
N PHE A 185 9.54 10.96 -12.98
CA PHE A 185 9.27 9.66 -13.59
C PHE A 185 10.19 9.49 -14.80
N ASN A 186 11.04 8.47 -14.74
CA ASN A 186 12.01 8.15 -15.76
C ASN A 186 11.67 6.80 -16.43
N ALA A 187 12.36 6.45 -17.49
CA ALA A 187 12.04 5.26 -18.29
C ALA A 187 12.04 3.93 -17.51
N SER A 188 12.77 3.84 -16.37
CA SER A 188 12.91 2.60 -15.59
C SER A 188 12.85 2.78 -14.08
N ASP A 189 12.59 3.99 -13.60
CA ASP A 189 12.58 4.34 -12.19
C ASP A 189 11.70 5.57 -11.92
N PHE A 190 11.57 5.92 -10.64
CA PHE A 190 11.26 7.27 -10.23
C PHE A 190 12.38 7.81 -9.35
N GLU A 191 12.59 9.12 -9.35
CA GLU A 191 13.44 9.80 -8.39
C GLU A 191 12.58 10.48 -7.32
N ALA A 192 12.85 10.16 -6.05
CA ALA A 192 12.31 10.92 -4.93
C ALA A 192 13.23 12.11 -4.66
N ASN A 193 12.71 13.31 -4.87
CA ASN A 193 13.49 14.55 -4.84
C ASN A 193 13.08 15.45 -3.68
N GLY A 194 13.98 16.39 -3.35
CA GLY A 194 13.84 17.30 -2.24
C GLY A 194 14.24 16.67 -0.90
N SER A 195 14.06 17.44 0.14
CA SER A 195 14.42 17.06 1.52
C SER A 195 13.20 16.88 2.43
N ASP A 196 12.01 16.78 1.84
CA ASP A 196 10.78 16.66 2.62
C ASP A 196 10.76 15.36 3.42
N SER A 197 10.34 15.49 4.68
CA SER A 197 10.37 14.37 5.64
C SER A 197 9.40 13.24 5.33
N GLU A 198 8.38 13.45 4.51
CA GLU A 198 7.39 12.42 4.18
C GLU A 198 7.76 11.62 2.92
N LEU A 199 8.53 12.25 2.02
CA LEU A 199 8.92 11.65 0.74
C LEU A 199 10.34 11.13 0.74
N ASN A 200 11.32 11.91 1.23
CA ASN A 200 12.75 11.63 1.03
C ASN A 200 13.61 11.99 2.26
N ALA A 201 13.11 11.74 3.47
CA ALA A 201 13.91 11.98 4.68
C ALA A 201 15.18 11.14 4.68
N SER A 202 16.32 11.73 5.06
CA SER A 202 17.58 10.96 5.19
C SER A 202 17.44 9.82 6.17
N GLY A 203 17.59 8.58 5.69
CA GLY A 203 17.50 7.35 6.47
C GLY A 203 16.06 6.90 6.80
N GLY A 204 15.06 7.60 6.29
CA GLY A 204 13.63 7.29 6.50
C GLY A 204 13.04 6.37 5.43
#